data_9297d8dbb79cd4a466d8f7628ef56e65
#
_entry.id   9297d8dbb79cd4a466d8f7628ef56e65
#
_cell.length_a   1.000
_cell.length_b   1.000
_cell.length_c   1.000
_cell.angle_alpha   90.00
_cell.angle_beta   90.00
_cell.angle_gamma   90.00
#
_symmetry.space_group_name_H-M   'P 1'
#
loop_
_entity.id
_entity.type
_entity.pdbx_description
1 polymer ?
#
loop_
_entity_poly.entity_id
_entity_poly.type
_entity_poly.pdbx_seq_one_letter_code
_entity_poly.pdbx_strand_id
1 'polypeptide(L)'
;MSGADARAGFLHRRAIVEAIVLSPSLMLSHSAFALQTAPRADRYAAPRAALIAELREQSRNDAGTATHIDPAVLAILARVPRHDYVPASERDNAYENRPLGIGYGQTISQPYIVALMTTLTAPREGQSILEIGTGSGYQAAVLAEARAKVYTVEIVEPLAKQAAQRLRRYPAVQARTGDGYYGWKEHAPFDAIVVTAAASSIPPPLVQQLKAGGRMVIPVGSSFFTQTLLLVTKDASGRVRTRQVLPVRFVPLTGGP
;
A
#
# COMPACT_ATOMS: atom_id res chain seq x y z
N MET A 1 70.05 22.59 47.63
CA MET A 1 71.48 22.24 47.38
C MET A 1 71.55 22.14 45.87
N SER A 2 72.10 23.14 45.30
CA SER A 2 73.39 23.23 44.62
C SER A 2 73.33 22.62 43.24
N GLY A 3 73.61 23.28 42.17
CA GLY A 3 74.28 24.50 41.76
C GLY A 3 74.54 24.36 40.28
N ALA A 4 74.28 25.41 39.56
CA ALA A 4 75.34 26.21 38.90
C ALA A 4 76.17 25.43 37.85
N ASP A 5 76.56 25.86 36.71
CA ASP A 5 76.84 27.12 36.10
C ASP A 5 77.23 26.86 34.64
N ALA A 6 76.83 27.59 33.71
CA ALA A 6 77.43 28.71 33.05
C ALA A 6 78.46 28.43 31.91
N ARG A 7 78.31 29.28 30.91
CA ARG A 7 79.29 29.85 29.95
C ARG A 7 79.36 29.22 28.57
N ALA A 8 78.77 29.88 27.59
CA ALA A 8 79.34 30.99 26.82
C ALA A 8 80.45 30.59 25.85
N GLY A 9 80.20 30.82 24.57
CA GLY A 9 81.23 30.71 23.52
C GLY A 9 80.69 31.22 22.18
N PHE A 10 80.90 32.50 21.97
CA PHE A 10 80.81 33.31 20.77
C PHE A 10 81.62 32.70 19.57
N LEU A 11 81.16 32.73 18.35
CA LEU A 11 81.77 33.49 17.22
C LEU A 11 81.28 33.05 15.84
N HIS A 12 80.79 34.00 15.16
CA HIS A 12 81.04 34.46 13.80
C HIS A 12 80.71 33.62 12.54
N ARG A 13 79.81 34.20 11.80
CA ARG A 13 79.87 34.51 10.34
C ARG A 13 79.79 33.37 9.32
N ARG A 14 78.73 33.29 8.57
CA ARG A 14 78.71 33.84 7.17
C ARG A 14 77.32 33.61 6.58
N ALA A 15 76.80 34.71 6.06
CA ALA A 15 75.60 34.71 5.24
C ALA A 15 75.88 34.04 3.90
N ILE A 16 75.06 33.08 3.51
CA ILE A 16 74.91 32.65 2.12
C ILE A 16 73.43 32.85 1.78
N VAL A 17 73.21 33.82 0.89
CA VAL A 17 71.89 34.05 0.29
C VAL A 17 71.74 33.06 -0.82
N GLU A 18 70.90 31.99 -0.59
CA GLU A 18 70.42 31.17 -1.67
C GLU A 18 68.99 31.60 -2.02
N ALA A 19 68.83 32.06 -3.25
CA ALA A 19 67.60 32.43 -3.84
C ALA A 19 66.70 31.21 -4.04
N ILE A 20 65.64 31.10 -3.26
CA ILE A 20 64.58 30.08 -3.47
C ILE A 20 63.70 30.57 -4.61
N VAL A 21 63.83 29.90 -5.75
CA VAL A 21 62.90 30.03 -6.89
C VAL A 21 61.59 29.38 -6.49
N LEU A 22 60.58 30.18 -6.21
CA LEU A 22 59.19 29.74 -6.03
C LEU A 22 58.59 29.39 -7.39
N SER A 23 58.46 28.08 -7.64
CA SER A 23 57.63 27.57 -8.72
C SER A 23 56.15 27.73 -8.33
N PRO A 24 55.31 28.30 -9.17
CA PRO A 24 53.87 28.32 -8.92
C PRO A 24 53.28 26.95 -9.21
N SER A 25 53.08 26.15 -8.18
CA SER A 25 52.24 24.92 -8.26
C SER A 25 50.81 25.33 -8.57
N LEU A 26 50.40 25.09 -9.78
CA LEU A 26 49.03 25.27 -10.28
C LEU A 26 48.12 24.24 -9.56
N MET A 27 47.48 24.65 -8.48
CA MET A 27 46.44 23.88 -7.83
C MET A 27 45.20 23.85 -8.76
N LEU A 28 45.13 22.85 -9.61
CA LEU A 28 43.89 22.49 -10.29
C LEU A 28 42.90 21.93 -9.23
N SER A 29 42.10 22.85 -8.67
CA SER A 29 40.94 22.45 -7.90
C SER A 29 39.93 21.77 -8.85
N HIS A 30 39.94 20.43 -8.82
CA HIS A 30 38.88 19.63 -9.42
C HIS A 30 37.59 19.84 -8.61
N SER A 31 36.83 20.86 -8.96
CA SER A 31 35.42 20.96 -8.56
C SER A 31 34.70 19.81 -9.24
N ALA A 32 34.59 18.69 -8.54
CA ALA A 32 33.67 17.64 -8.91
C ALA A 32 32.25 18.23 -8.82
N PHE A 33 31.77 18.75 -9.95
CA PHE A 33 30.36 19.07 -10.12
C PHE A 33 29.60 17.74 -9.99
N ALA A 34 29.13 17.43 -8.79
CA ALA A 34 28.17 16.36 -8.59
C ALA A 34 26.96 16.73 -9.47
N LEU A 35 26.83 16.05 -10.60
CA LEU A 35 25.58 16.05 -11.34
C LEU A 35 24.50 15.52 -10.36
N GLN A 36 23.80 16.43 -9.70
CA GLN A 36 22.53 16.15 -9.07
C GLN A 36 21.59 15.73 -10.20
N THR A 37 21.44 14.41 -10.37
CA THR A 37 20.41 13.88 -11.26
C THR A 37 19.08 14.40 -10.75
N ALA A 38 18.46 15.29 -11.52
CA ALA A 38 17.11 15.76 -11.24
C ALA A 38 16.22 14.53 -10.94
N PRO A 39 15.35 14.57 -9.93
CA PRO A 39 14.49 13.46 -9.62
C PRO A 39 13.72 13.05 -10.89
N ARG A 40 13.87 11.78 -11.27
CA ARG A 40 13.24 11.25 -12.48
C ARG A 40 11.75 11.49 -12.35
N ALA A 41 11.18 12.28 -13.26
CA ALA A 41 9.76 12.60 -13.25
C ALA A 41 8.93 11.31 -13.14
N ASP A 42 7.94 11.30 -12.25
CA ASP A 42 7.04 10.16 -12.09
C ASP A 42 6.20 9.98 -13.37
N ARG A 43 6.62 9.06 -14.23
CA ARG A 43 5.94 8.78 -15.50
C ARG A 43 4.48 8.35 -15.34
N TYR A 44 4.10 7.94 -14.14
CA TYR A 44 2.75 7.51 -13.81
C TYR A 44 1.87 8.63 -13.23
N ALA A 45 2.40 9.83 -13.02
CA ALA A 45 1.65 10.93 -12.43
C ALA A 45 0.43 11.32 -13.27
N ALA A 46 0.61 11.48 -14.58
CA ALA A 46 -0.48 11.84 -15.49
C ALA A 46 -1.53 10.71 -15.64
N PRO A 47 -1.19 9.44 -15.91
CA PRO A 47 -2.17 8.35 -15.92
C PRO A 47 -2.91 8.19 -14.60
N ARG A 48 -2.24 8.33 -13.45
CA ARG A 48 -2.87 8.28 -12.14
C ARG A 48 -3.88 9.41 -11.94
N ALA A 49 -3.51 10.63 -12.31
CA ALA A 49 -4.40 11.78 -12.21
C ALA A 49 -5.64 11.62 -13.10
N ALA A 50 -5.48 11.09 -14.32
CA ALA A 50 -6.57 10.80 -15.23
C ALA A 50 -7.55 9.77 -14.66
N LEU A 51 -7.04 8.66 -14.11
CA LEU A 51 -7.89 7.67 -13.43
C LEU A 51 -8.69 8.29 -12.26
N ILE A 52 -8.04 9.10 -11.42
CA ILE A 52 -8.74 9.73 -10.29
C ILE A 52 -9.82 10.72 -10.78
N ALA A 53 -9.59 11.42 -11.88
CA ALA A 53 -10.59 12.29 -12.48
C ALA A 53 -11.80 11.50 -13.02
N GLU A 54 -11.54 10.37 -13.71
CA GLU A 54 -12.56 9.44 -14.19
C GLU A 54 -13.44 8.92 -13.04
N LEU A 55 -12.81 8.39 -11.97
CA LEU A 55 -13.52 7.87 -10.80
C LEU A 55 -14.34 8.95 -10.09
N ARG A 56 -13.83 10.18 -10.05
CA ARG A 56 -14.55 11.33 -9.47
C ARG A 56 -15.78 11.69 -10.30
N GLU A 57 -15.67 11.66 -11.62
CA GLU A 57 -16.81 11.93 -12.49
C GLU A 57 -17.89 10.86 -12.37
N GLN A 58 -17.49 9.57 -12.39
CA GLN A 58 -18.39 8.46 -12.17
C GLN A 58 -19.11 8.59 -10.81
N SER A 59 -18.37 8.91 -9.74
CA SER A 59 -18.93 9.09 -8.39
C SER A 59 -19.93 10.27 -8.30
N ARG A 60 -19.74 11.35 -9.09
CA ARG A 60 -20.73 12.44 -9.13
C ARG A 60 -22.04 12.00 -9.75
N ASN A 61 -21.99 11.19 -10.80
CA ASN A 61 -23.17 10.63 -11.43
C ASN A 61 -23.92 9.66 -10.51
N ASP A 62 -23.20 9.05 -9.56
CA ASP A 62 -23.70 8.12 -8.55
C ASP A 62 -24.09 8.82 -7.22
N ALA A 63 -24.07 10.15 -7.16
CA ALA A 63 -24.36 10.89 -5.94
C ALA A 63 -25.73 10.51 -5.34
N GLY A 64 -25.73 10.18 -4.04
CA GLY A 64 -26.94 9.73 -3.33
C GLY A 64 -27.27 8.25 -3.52
N THR A 65 -26.50 7.51 -4.29
CA THR A 65 -26.67 6.06 -4.49
C THR A 65 -25.73 5.24 -3.60
N ALA A 66 -25.93 3.92 -3.60
CA ALA A 66 -25.06 2.98 -2.90
C ALA A 66 -23.66 2.85 -3.53
N THR A 67 -23.47 3.38 -4.73
CA THR A 67 -22.25 3.30 -5.54
C THR A 67 -21.42 4.59 -5.52
N HIS A 68 -21.87 5.61 -4.78
CA HIS A 68 -21.08 6.82 -4.54
C HIS A 68 -19.75 6.52 -3.85
N ILE A 69 -18.65 7.11 -4.34
CA ILE A 69 -17.31 6.98 -3.77
C ILE A 69 -17.00 8.21 -2.91
N ASP A 70 -16.54 7.97 -1.68
CA ASP A 70 -16.07 9.04 -0.80
C ASP A 70 -14.84 9.75 -1.42
N PRO A 71 -14.86 11.08 -1.56
CA PRO A 71 -13.72 11.85 -2.06
C PRO A 71 -12.41 11.60 -1.26
N ALA A 72 -12.49 11.32 0.04
CA ALA A 72 -11.34 10.97 0.85
C ALA A 72 -10.68 9.67 0.37
N VAL A 73 -11.48 8.69 -0.08
CA VAL A 73 -10.98 7.44 -0.66
C VAL A 73 -10.27 7.70 -2.00
N LEU A 74 -10.79 8.58 -2.85
CA LEU A 74 -10.10 8.97 -4.08
C LEU A 74 -8.75 9.62 -3.79
N ALA A 75 -8.67 10.45 -2.76
CA ALA A 75 -7.40 11.04 -2.33
C ALA A 75 -6.41 9.98 -1.82
N ILE A 76 -6.88 8.90 -1.18
CA ILE A 76 -6.06 7.76 -0.79
C ILE A 76 -5.53 7.02 -2.02
N LEU A 77 -6.39 6.68 -2.98
CA LEU A 77 -5.98 6.00 -4.21
C LEU A 77 -4.94 6.82 -5.01
N ALA A 78 -5.04 8.14 -4.99
CA ALA A 78 -4.07 9.02 -5.64
C ALA A 78 -2.65 8.89 -5.04
N ARG A 79 -2.53 8.53 -3.76
CA ARG A 79 -1.24 8.37 -3.05
C ARG A 79 -0.64 6.98 -3.16
N VAL A 80 -1.49 5.93 -3.26
CA VAL A 80 -1.01 4.54 -3.35
C VAL A 80 -0.59 4.20 -4.78
N PRO A 81 0.70 3.95 -5.06
CA PRO A 81 1.21 3.74 -6.42
C PRO A 81 0.80 2.37 -6.95
N ARG A 82 -0.36 2.27 -7.62
CA ARG A 82 -0.93 1.01 -8.10
C ARG A 82 0.03 0.22 -9.02
N HIS A 83 0.91 0.91 -9.77
CA HIS A 83 1.90 0.28 -10.64
C HIS A 83 2.96 -0.55 -9.88
N ASP A 84 3.10 -0.37 -8.56
CA ASP A 84 3.95 -1.23 -7.71
C ASP A 84 3.29 -2.58 -7.38
N TYR A 85 1.99 -2.72 -7.62
CA TYR A 85 1.18 -3.87 -7.25
C TYR A 85 0.79 -4.75 -8.44
N VAL A 86 1.34 -4.48 -9.61
CA VAL A 86 1.16 -5.26 -10.83
C VAL A 86 2.49 -5.83 -11.33
N PRO A 87 2.49 -6.90 -12.12
CA PRO A 87 3.69 -7.39 -12.82
C PRO A 87 4.29 -6.30 -13.73
N ALA A 88 5.58 -6.43 -14.04
CA ALA A 88 6.28 -5.46 -14.90
C ALA A 88 5.60 -5.28 -16.27
N SER A 89 5.04 -6.35 -16.84
CA SER A 89 4.29 -6.34 -18.11
C SER A 89 2.99 -5.53 -18.06
N GLU A 90 2.41 -5.33 -16.88
CA GLU A 90 1.13 -4.62 -16.70
C GLU A 90 1.30 -3.20 -16.14
N ARG A 91 2.52 -2.74 -15.91
CA ARG A 91 2.75 -1.43 -15.28
C ARG A 91 2.21 -0.26 -16.08
N ASP A 92 2.29 -0.33 -17.41
CA ASP A 92 1.79 0.74 -18.27
C ASP A 92 0.26 0.80 -18.28
N ASN A 93 -0.41 -0.33 -17.98
CA ASN A 93 -1.86 -0.46 -17.86
C ASN A 93 -2.36 -0.23 -16.42
N ALA A 94 -1.45 0.00 -15.46
CA ALA A 94 -1.79 0.00 -14.03
C ALA A 94 -2.87 1.01 -13.63
N TYR A 95 -3.05 2.06 -14.41
CA TYR A 95 -4.02 3.13 -14.16
C TYR A 95 -5.23 3.09 -15.09
N GLU A 96 -5.41 1.99 -15.84
CA GLU A 96 -6.66 1.72 -16.53
C GLU A 96 -7.73 1.25 -15.53
N ASN A 97 -8.98 1.69 -15.71
CA ASN A 97 -10.09 1.35 -14.81
C ASN A 97 -10.67 -0.03 -15.11
N ARG A 98 -9.80 -1.04 -15.05
CA ARG A 98 -10.13 -2.46 -15.23
C ARG A 98 -9.30 -3.36 -14.32
N PRO A 99 -9.70 -4.62 -14.09
CA PRO A 99 -8.86 -5.61 -13.42
C PRO A 99 -7.65 -5.98 -14.30
N LEU A 100 -6.51 -6.32 -13.65
CA LEU A 100 -5.28 -6.77 -14.32
C LEU A 100 -4.79 -8.08 -13.71
N GLY A 101 -4.19 -8.94 -14.53
CA GLY A 101 -3.60 -10.20 -14.06
C GLY A 101 -2.40 -9.95 -13.15
N ILE A 102 -2.31 -10.72 -12.05
CA ILE A 102 -1.17 -10.69 -11.12
C ILE A 102 -0.46 -12.03 -11.00
N GLY A 103 -0.81 -12.98 -11.88
CA GLY A 103 -0.30 -14.35 -11.86
C GLY A 103 -1.21 -15.30 -11.06
N TYR A 104 -0.91 -16.57 -11.18
CA TYR A 104 -1.60 -17.66 -10.45
C TYR A 104 -3.13 -17.69 -10.66
N GLY A 105 -3.62 -17.21 -11.81
CA GLY A 105 -5.05 -17.10 -12.09
C GLY A 105 -5.76 -15.99 -11.31
N GLN A 106 -5.02 -15.12 -10.62
CA GLN A 106 -5.56 -14.05 -9.80
C GLN A 106 -5.43 -12.67 -10.47
N THR A 107 -6.21 -11.71 -10.00
CA THR A 107 -6.22 -10.35 -10.52
C THR A 107 -6.15 -9.32 -9.40
N ILE A 108 -5.56 -8.15 -9.69
CA ILE A 108 -5.82 -6.94 -8.92
C ILE A 108 -7.14 -6.35 -9.38
N SER A 109 -8.04 -6.03 -8.45
CA SER A 109 -9.38 -5.53 -8.76
C SER A 109 -9.35 -4.22 -9.55
N GLN A 110 -10.40 -3.96 -10.34
CA GLN A 110 -10.64 -2.68 -11.00
C GLN A 110 -10.54 -1.53 -9.98
N PRO A 111 -9.86 -0.42 -10.30
CA PRO A 111 -9.74 0.74 -9.40
C PRO A 111 -11.05 1.26 -8.84
N TYR A 112 -12.10 1.32 -9.68
CA TYR A 112 -13.45 1.69 -9.23
C TYR A 112 -13.97 0.78 -8.12
N ILE A 113 -13.79 -0.53 -8.27
CA ILE A 113 -14.24 -1.53 -7.27
C ILE A 113 -13.45 -1.39 -5.97
N VAL A 114 -12.12 -1.17 -6.04
CA VAL A 114 -11.30 -0.90 -4.85
C VAL A 114 -11.79 0.34 -4.12
N ALA A 115 -12.05 1.43 -4.87
CA ALA A 115 -12.56 2.67 -4.30
C ALA A 115 -13.94 2.49 -3.63
N LEU A 116 -14.85 1.80 -4.32
CA LEU A 116 -16.20 1.53 -3.80
C LEU A 116 -16.16 0.65 -2.55
N MET A 117 -15.45 -0.48 -2.59
CA MET A 117 -15.33 -1.37 -1.43
C MET A 117 -14.69 -0.67 -0.24
N THR A 118 -13.67 0.16 -0.47
CA THR A 118 -13.06 0.98 0.58
C THR A 118 -14.05 1.98 1.16
N THR A 119 -14.84 2.67 0.32
CA THR A 119 -15.89 3.60 0.77
C THR A 119 -16.95 2.89 1.62
N LEU A 120 -17.42 1.72 1.19
CA LEU A 120 -18.40 0.92 1.92
C LEU A 120 -17.86 0.39 3.24
N THR A 121 -16.57 0.08 3.29
CA THR A 121 -15.86 -0.30 4.52
C THR A 121 -15.80 0.87 5.50
N ALA A 122 -15.75 2.12 5.00
CA ALA A 122 -15.61 3.35 5.74
C ALA A 122 -14.50 3.30 6.80
N PRO A 123 -13.24 3.06 6.38
CA PRO A 123 -12.12 2.91 7.30
C PRO A 123 -11.88 4.20 8.09
N ARG A 124 -11.53 4.04 9.36
CA ARG A 124 -11.14 5.14 10.25
C ARG A 124 -9.81 4.82 10.90
N GLU A 125 -9.10 5.87 11.27
CA GLU A 125 -7.82 5.74 11.98
C GLU A 125 -7.95 4.83 13.21
N GLY A 126 -7.02 3.89 13.33
CA GLY A 126 -6.92 2.94 14.45
C GLY A 126 -7.88 1.76 14.41
N GLN A 127 -8.85 1.73 13.50
CA GLN A 127 -9.75 0.59 13.34
C GLN A 127 -9.02 -0.66 12.87
N SER A 128 -9.42 -1.83 13.39
CA SER A 128 -8.94 -3.13 12.96
C SER A 128 -9.78 -3.64 11.80
N ILE A 129 -9.15 -3.84 10.63
CA ILE A 129 -9.82 -4.28 9.40
C ILE A 129 -9.20 -5.60 8.94
N LEU A 130 -10.05 -6.59 8.68
CA LEU A 130 -9.65 -7.83 8.06
C LEU A 130 -9.87 -7.77 6.55
N GLU A 131 -8.86 -8.11 5.78
CA GLU A 131 -8.95 -8.36 4.35
C GLU A 131 -8.80 -9.85 4.06
N ILE A 132 -9.66 -10.40 3.23
CA ILE A 132 -9.58 -11.77 2.71
C ILE A 132 -9.27 -11.72 1.23
N GLY A 133 -8.13 -12.33 0.82
CA GLY A 133 -7.61 -12.27 -0.51
C GLY A 133 -6.63 -11.12 -0.69
N THR A 134 -5.44 -11.20 -0.08
CA THR A 134 -4.39 -10.18 -0.18
C THR A 134 -4.00 -9.89 -1.63
N GLY A 135 -3.92 -10.93 -2.46
CA GLY A 135 -3.52 -10.86 -3.85
C GLY A 135 -2.20 -10.13 -4.04
N SER A 136 -2.22 -8.99 -4.71
CA SER A 136 -1.04 -8.13 -4.89
C SER A 136 -0.65 -7.31 -3.65
N GLY A 137 -1.56 -7.16 -2.67
CA GLY A 137 -1.44 -6.27 -1.52
C GLY A 137 -2.01 -4.87 -1.72
N TYR A 138 -2.64 -4.58 -2.87
CA TYR A 138 -3.08 -3.22 -3.18
C TYR A 138 -4.23 -2.74 -2.28
N GLN A 139 -5.26 -3.55 -2.07
CA GLN A 139 -6.38 -3.18 -1.19
C GLN A 139 -5.91 -3.03 0.27
N ALA A 140 -5.01 -3.91 0.76
CA ALA A 140 -4.38 -3.77 2.08
C ALA A 140 -3.63 -2.43 2.21
N ALA A 141 -2.87 -2.04 1.17
CA ALA A 141 -2.15 -0.77 1.16
C ALA A 141 -3.10 0.44 1.18
N VAL A 142 -4.21 0.38 0.43
CA VAL A 142 -5.25 1.42 0.43
C VAL A 142 -5.87 1.57 1.82
N LEU A 143 -6.18 0.46 2.50
CA LEU A 143 -6.72 0.47 3.86
C LEU A 143 -5.70 1.00 4.88
N ALA A 144 -4.43 0.63 4.74
CA ALA A 144 -3.36 1.13 5.60
C ALA A 144 -3.10 2.63 5.40
N GLU A 145 -3.22 3.13 4.17
CA GLU A 145 -3.12 4.57 3.86
C GLU A 145 -4.30 5.36 4.46
N ALA A 146 -5.44 4.71 4.72
CA ALA A 146 -6.54 5.24 5.53
C ALA A 146 -6.28 5.18 7.04
N ARG A 147 -5.05 4.83 7.47
CA ARG A 147 -4.60 4.69 8.86
C ARG A 147 -5.29 3.60 9.66
N ALA A 148 -5.85 2.61 9.01
CA ALA A 148 -6.38 1.43 9.66
C ALA A 148 -5.26 0.44 10.03
N LYS A 149 -5.50 -0.38 11.06
CA LYS A 149 -4.73 -1.60 11.32
C LYS A 149 -5.29 -2.70 10.44
N VAL A 150 -4.48 -3.22 9.54
CA VAL A 150 -4.92 -4.17 8.53
C VAL A 150 -4.38 -5.56 8.80
N TYR A 151 -5.26 -6.53 8.84
CA TYR A 151 -4.96 -7.95 8.89
C TYR A 151 -5.37 -8.55 7.56
N THR A 152 -4.46 -9.19 6.83
CA THR A 152 -4.76 -9.69 5.49
C THR A 152 -4.35 -11.15 5.34
N VAL A 153 -5.21 -11.95 4.71
CA VAL A 153 -5.05 -13.40 4.55
C VAL A 153 -5.05 -13.76 3.07
N GLU A 154 -4.04 -14.53 2.64
CA GLU A 154 -3.89 -15.01 1.27
C GLU A 154 -3.63 -16.53 1.28
N ILE A 155 -4.40 -17.26 0.48
CA ILE A 155 -4.25 -18.71 0.37
C ILE A 155 -3.17 -19.12 -0.65
N VAL A 156 -2.93 -18.28 -1.66
CA VAL A 156 -1.91 -18.52 -2.69
C VAL A 156 -0.55 -18.10 -2.16
N GLU A 157 0.21 -19.07 -1.64
CA GLU A 157 1.48 -18.81 -0.95
C GLU A 157 2.48 -17.92 -1.72
N PRO A 158 2.73 -18.11 -3.04
CA PRO A 158 3.61 -17.20 -3.78
C PRO A 158 3.11 -15.76 -3.81
N LEU A 159 1.81 -15.51 -3.90
CA LEU A 159 1.23 -14.17 -3.82
C LEU A 159 1.37 -13.59 -2.41
N ALA A 160 1.09 -14.38 -1.38
CA ALA A 160 1.26 -13.96 0.01
C ALA A 160 2.69 -13.47 0.28
N LYS A 161 3.71 -14.21 -0.19
CA LYS A 161 5.12 -13.83 -0.06
C LYS A 161 5.45 -12.52 -0.79
N GLN A 162 4.96 -12.35 -2.02
CA GLN A 162 5.17 -11.13 -2.80
C GLN A 162 4.47 -9.92 -2.17
N ALA A 163 3.21 -10.10 -1.75
CA ALA A 163 2.45 -9.04 -1.07
C ALA A 163 3.11 -8.62 0.24
N ALA A 164 3.57 -9.57 1.06
CA ALA A 164 4.29 -9.29 2.31
C ALA A 164 5.53 -8.41 2.08
N GLN A 165 6.28 -8.62 0.97
CA GLN A 165 7.41 -7.76 0.62
C GLN A 165 6.99 -6.33 0.27
N ARG A 166 5.93 -6.16 -0.53
CA ARG A 166 5.40 -4.84 -0.92
C ARG A 166 4.82 -4.09 0.27
N LEU A 167 4.18 -4.81 1.18
CA LEU A 167 3.50 -4.25 2.35
C LEU A 167 4.44 -3.88 3.51
N ARG A 168 5.75 -4.18 3.44
CA ARG A 168 6.73 -3.77 4.46
C ARG A 168 6.76 -2.26 4.71
N ARG A 169 6.39 -1.44 3.72
CA ARG A 169 6.28 0.01 3.86
C ARG A 169 5.10 0.47 4.74
N TYR A 170 4.18 -0.44 5.07
CA TYR A 170 2.99 -0.19 5.89
C TYR A 170 3.07 -0.99 7.20
N PRO A 171 3.69 -0.44 8.26
CA PRO A 171 3.88 -1.17 9.53
C PRO A 171 2.58 -1.56 10.23
N ALA A 172 1.46 -0.91 9.87
CA ALA A 172 0.13 -1.24 10.37
C ALA A 172 -0.51 -2.46 9.70
N VAL A 173 0.17 -3.09 8.70
CA VAL A 173 -0.34 -4.27 7.99
C VAL A 173 0.32 -5.53 8.55
N GLN A 174 -0.49 -6.49 8.94
CA GLN A 174 -0.07 -7.85 9.24
C GLN A 174 -0.65 -8.79 8.17
N ALA A 175 0.22 -9.56 7.52
CA ALA A 175 -0.16 -10.48 6.47
C ALA A 175 0.17 -11.92 6.88
N ARG A 176 -0.72 -12.86 6.56
CA ARG A 176 -0.45 -14.30 6.72
C ARG A 176 -0.88 -15.09 5.49
N THR A 177 -0.24 -16.23 5.29
CA THR A 177 -0.70 -17.27 4.37
C THR A 177 -1.71 -18.15 5.10
N GLY A 178 -2.85 -18.43 4.47
CA GLY A 178 -3.88 -19.27 5.07
C GLY A 178 -5.21 -19.23 4.34
N ASP A 179 -6.15 -20.03 4.82
CA ASP A 179 -7.51 -20.08 4.30
C ASP A 179 -8.34 -18.91 4.86
N GLY A 180 -8.72 -18.00 3.97
CA GLY A 180 -9.49 -16.81 4.30
C GLY A 180 -10.93 -17.07 4.74
N TYR A 181 -11.51 -18.24 4.39
CA TYR A 181 -12.85 -18.60 4.82
C TYR A 181 -13.01 -18.55 6.34
N TYR A 182 -11.97 -18.95 7.08
CA TYR A 182 -11.95 -18.97 8.54
C TYR A 182 -11.57 -17.61 9.18
N GLY A 183 -11.26 -16.60 8.39
CA GLY A 183 -10.85 -15.27 8.89
C GLY A 183 -9.52 -15.31 9.64
N TRP A 184 -9.41 -14.48 10.68
CA TRP A 184 -8.22 -14.43 11.56
C TRP A 184 -8.65 -14.25 13.03
N LYS A 185 -9.04 -15.36 13.64
CA LYS A 185 -9.70 -15.42 14.95
C LYS A 185 -8.91 -14.73 16.07
N GLU A 186 -7.57 -14.82 16.05
CA GLU A 186 -6.69 -14.31 17.09
C GLU A 186 -6.69 -12.76 17.16
N HIS A 187 -7.13 -12.09 16.10
CA HIS A 187 -7.22 -10.63 16.02
C HIS A 187 -8.66 -10.09 16.00
N ALA A 188 -9.64 -10.99 16.08
CA ALA A 188 -11.05 -10.62 16.16
C ALA A 188 -11.38 -9.98 17.54
N PRO A 189 -12.43 -9.14 17.63
CA PRO A 189 -13.34 -8.76 16.55
C PRO A 189 -12.82 -7.60 15.69
N PHE A 190 -13.22 -7.58 14.41
CA PHE A 190 -12.85 -6.55 13.44
C PHE A 190 -13.93 -5.46 13.32
N ASP A 191 -13.51 -4.21 13.21
CA ASP A 191 -14.41 -3.08 12.93
C ASP A 191 -15.00 -3.16 11.52
N ALA A 192 -14.20 -3.69 10.56
CA ALA A 192 -14.71 -3.99 9.22
C ALA A 192 -13.99 -5.22 8.62
N ILE A 193 -14.64 -5.83 7.61
CA ILE A 193 -14.09 -6.95 6.84
C ILE A 193 -14.29 -6.65 5.34
N VAL A 194 -13.22 -6.82 4.55
CA VAL A 194 -13.25 -6.70 3.08
C VAL A 194 -12.88 -8.04 2.49
N VAL A 195 -13.76 -8.63 1.68
CA VAL A 195 -13.50 -9.89 0.99
C VAL A 195 -13.31 -9.59 -0.50
N THR A 196 -12.13 -9.85 -1.02
CA THR A 196 -11.74 -9.53 -2.41
C THR A 196 -11.81 -10.74 -3.35
N ALA A 197 -12.50 -11.79 -2.93
CA ALA A 197 -12.81 -12.99 -3.69
C ALA A 197 -14.28 -13.35 -3.51
N ALA A 198 -14.91 -13.97 -4.52
CA ALA A 198 -16.34 -14.30 -4.49
C ALA A 198 -16.60 -15.59 -3.69
N ALA A 199 -17.41 -15.49 -2.67
CA ALA A 199 -17.88 -16.63 -1.89
C ALA A 199 -19.24 -17.13 -2.43
N SER A 200 -19.51 -18.44 -2.34
CA SER A 200 -20.83 -19.00 -2.70
C SER A 200 -21.93 -18.51 -1.75
N SER A 201 -21.57 -18.27 -0.49
CA SER A 201 -22.42 -17.71 0.57
C SER A 201 -21.56 -16.90 1.54
N ILE A 202 -22.17 -16.10 2.40
CA ILE A 202 -21.44 -15.34 3.43
C ILE A 202 -20.83 -16.33 4.44
N PRO A 203 -19.49 -16.41 4.60
CA PRO A 203 -18.85 -17.34 5.54
C PRO A 203 -19.24 -17.02 6.99
N PRO A 204 -19.86 -17.97 7.73
CA PRO A 204 -20.25 -17.74 9.12
C PRO A 204 -19.09 -17.31 10.04
N PRO A 205 -17.85 -17.84 9.89
CA PRO A 205 -16.73 -17.39 10.70
C PRO A 205 -16.42 -15.90 10.56
N LEU A 206 -16.61 -15.31 9.37
CA LEU A 206 -16.38 -13.89 9.15
C LEU A 206 -17.45 -13.04 9.84
N VAL A 207 -18.72 -13.48 9.83
CA VAL A 207 -19.80 -12.80 10.55
C VAL A 207 -19.57 -12.85 12.07
N GLN A 208 -19.07 -13.97 12.60
CA GLN A 208 -18.72 -14.10 14.00
C GLN A 208 -17.61 -13.14 14.42
N GLN A 209 -16.61 -12.97 13.55
CA GLN A 209 -15.46 -12.07 13.78
C GLN A 209 -15.75 -10.60 13.50
N LEU A 210 -16.93 -10.28 12.94
CA LEU A 210 -17.35 -8.90 12.75
C LEU A 210 -17.85 -8.31 14.07
N LYS A 211 -17.34 -7.15 14.46
CA LYS A 211 -17.72 -6.41 15.66
C LYS A 211 -19.19 -5.96 15.60
N ALA A 212 -19.85 -5.84 16.73
CA ALA A 212 -21.13 -5.11 16.82
C ALA A 212 -20.91 -3.65 16.35
N GLY A 213 -21.79 -3.16 15.48
CA GLY A 213 -21.61 -1.89 14.77
C GLY A 213 -20.70 -1.96 13.54
N GLY A 214 -20.08 -3.11 13.29
CA GLY A 214 -19.16 -3.33 12.18
C GLY A 214 -19.86 -3.59 10.85
N ARG A 215 -19.07 -3.59 9.77
CA ARG A 215 -19.54 -3.81 8.40
C ARG A 215 -18.60 -4.71 7.62
N MET A 216 -19.17 -5.52 6.71
CA MET A 216 -18.39 -6.36 5.80
C MET A 216 -18.83 -6.10 4.37
N VAL A 217 -17.86 -6.03 3.47
CA VAL A 217 -18.09 -5.90 2.02
C VAL A 217 -17.61 -7.19 1.37
N ILE A 218 -18.50 -7.89 0.68
CA ILE A 218 -18.21 -9.23 0.14
C ILE A 218 -18.98 -9.48 -1.16
N PRO A 219 -18.32 -9.97 -2.23
CA PRO A 219 -19.01 -10.51 -3.40
C PRO A 219 -19.55 -11.91 -3.10
N VAL A 220 -20.84 -12.12 -3.36
CA VAL A 220 -21.51 -13.42 -3.12
C VAL A 220 -22.21 -13.88 -4.39
N GLY A 221 -22.03 -15.15 -4.70
CA GLY A 221 -22.64 -15.82 -5.85
C GLY A 221 -21.74 -16.91 -6.42
N SER A 222 -22.24 -17.58 -7.44
CA SER A 222 -21.48 -18.63 -8.13
C SER A 222 -20.27 -18.05 -8.88
N SER A 223 -19.14 -18.76 -8.83
CA SER A 223 -17.93 -18.38 -9.59
C SER A 223 -18.12 -18.43 -11.12
N PHE A 224 -19.15 -19.11 -11.61
CA PHE A 224 -19.45 -19.22 -13.04
C PHE A 224 -20.35 -18.10 -13.57
N PHE A 225 -21.00 -17.34 -12.68
CA PHE A 225 -21.93 -16.29 -13.03
C PHE A 225 -21.52 -14.94 -12.44
N THR A 226 -22.31 -13.92 -12.73
CA THR A 226 -22.19 -12.61 -12.08
C THR A 226 -22.54 -12.75 -10.61
N GLN A 227 -21.65 -12.26 -9.74
CA GLN A 227 -21.91 -12.20 -8.29
C GLN A 227 -22.55 -10.86 -7.94
N THR A 228 -23.08 -10.77 -6.73
CA THR A 228 -23.59 -9.53 -6.16
C THR A 228 -22.63 -9.04 -5.07
N LEU A 229 -22.15 -7.81 -5.16
CA LEU A 229 -21.43 -7.17 -4.07
C LEU A 229 -22.43 -6.84 -2.98
N LEU A 230 -22.22 -7.37 -1.78
CA LEU A 230 -23.06 -7.15 -0.61
C LEU A 230 -22.35 -6.25 0.40
N LEU A 231 -23.11 -5.34 0.99
CA LEU A 231 -22.77 -4.70 2.25
C LEU A 231 -23.53 -5.40 3.37
N VAL A 232 -22.78 -6.03 4.27
CA VAL A 232 -23.26 -6.69 5.48
C VAL A 232 -22.99 -5.77 6.66
N THR A 233 -23.99 -5.51 7.47
CA THR A 233 -23.86 -4.72 8.70
C THR A 233 -24.32 -5.52 9.90
N LYS A 234 -23.62 -5.38 11.02
CA LYS A 234 -23.98 -5.99 12.30
C LYS A 234 -24.33 -4.88 13.27
N ASP A 235 -25.58 -4.78 13.69
CA ASP A 235 -26.01 -3.72 14.60
C ASP A 235 -25.50 -3.92 16.04
N ALA A 236 -25.74 -2.96 16.92
CA ALA A 236 -25.29 -3.04 18.31
C ALA A 236 -25.88 -4.23 19.08
N SER A 237 -27.05 -4.75 18.66
CA SER A 237 -27.67 -5.95 19.23
C SER A 237 -27.12 -7.26 18.65
N GLY A 238 -26.16 -7.20 17.71
CA GLY A 238 -25.58 -8.34 17.01
C GLY A 238 -26.42 -8.84 15.82
N ARG A 239 -27.51 -8.17 15.47
CA ARG A 239 -28.36 -8.53 14.33
C ARG A 239 -27.65 -8.18 13.01
N VAL A 240 -27.64 -9.13 12.09
CA VAL A 240 -27.01 -8.99 10.78
C VAL A 240 -28.04 -8.58 9.74
N ARG A 241 -27.70 -7.58 8.92
CA ARG A 241 -28.49 -7.15 7.76
C ARG A 241 -27.59 -7.13 6.54
N THR A 242 -28.16 -7.44 5.39
CA THR A 242 -27.48 -7.41 4.09
C THR A 242 -28.17 -6.41 3.16
N ARG A 243 -27.36 -5.72 2.36
CA ARG A 243 -27.82 -4.84 1.28
C ARG A 243 -27.03 -5.16 0.01
N GLN A 244 -27.74 -5.35 -1.08
CA GLN A 244 -27.12 -5.48 -2.41
C GLN A 244 -26.60 -4.10 -2.86
N VAL A 245 -25.41 -4.07 -3.47
CA VAL A 245 -24.76 -2.85 -3.95
C VAL A 245 -24.78 -2.82 -5.48
N LEU A 246 -24.08 -3.74 -6.12
CA LEU A 246 -24.05 -3.86 -7.59
C LEU A 246 -23.61 -5.26 -8.03
N PRO A 247 -23.87 -5.65 -9.29
CA PRO A 247 -23.32 -6.84 -9.90
C PRO A 247 -21.80 -6.71 -10.11
N VAL A 248 -21.04 -7.78 -9.84
CA VAL A 248 -19.58 -7.83 -9.94
C VAL A 248 -19.08 -9.16 -10.49
N ARG A 249 -17.80 -9.18 -10.89
CA ARG A 249 -17.08 -10.43 -11.21
C ARG A 249 -15.76 -10.47 -10.46
N PHE A 250 -15.64 -11.44 -9.58
CA PHE A 250 -14.43 -11.74 -8.81
C PHE A 250 -13.96 -13.16 -9.08
N VAL A 251 -12.67 -13.39 -8.84
CA VAL A 251 -12.12 -14.73 -8.71
C VAL A 251 -12.76 -15.46 -7.51
N PRO A 252 -12.91 -16.79 -7.54
CA PRO A 252 -13.56 -17.51 -6.45
C PRO A 252 -12.73 -17.42 -5.16
N LEU A 253 -13.43 -17.35 -4.01
CA LEU A 253 -12.86 -17.64 -2.70
C LEU A 253 -12.59 -19.13 -2.63
N THR A 254 -11.34 -19.52 -2.66
CA THR A 254 -10.89 -20.90 -2.55
C THR A 254 -10.62 -21.24 -1.08
N GLY A 255 -10.84 -22.51 -0.71
CA GLY A 255 -10.83 -22.96 0.69
C GLY A 255 -12.25 -23.08 1.27
N GLY A 256 -12.32 -23.30 2.57
CA GLY A 256 -13.56 -23.64 3.27
C GLY A 256 -13.98 -25.10 3.09
N PRO A 257 -15.14 -25.46 3.65
CA PRO A 257 -15.72 -26.78 3.51
C PRO A 257 -16.28 -27.03 2.10
#